data_b806da68122520550ee6e69c2d366ee2
#
_entry.id   b806da68122520550ee6e69c2d366ee2
#
_cell.length_a   1.000
_cell.length_b   1.000
_cell.length_c   1.000
_cell.angle_alpha   90.00
_cell.angle_beta   90.00
_cell.angle_gamma   90.00
#
_symmetry.space_group_name_H-M   'P 1'
#
loop_
_entity.id
_entity.type
_entity.pdbx_description
1 polymer ?
#
loop_
_entity_poly.entity_id
_entity_poly.type
_entity_poly.pdbx_seq_one_letter_code
_entity_poly.pdbx_strand_id
1 'polypeptide(L)'
;VALLLPDAAPLLGMFCFGNLMRESGVVERLSDTVQNALINIVTIFLGLSVGAKLVADKFLQPQTLGILVLGVIAFCVGTAAGVLMAKLMNVFSRHKINPLIGSAGVSNKVGLEADGQNFLLMHAMGPNVAGVIGSAIAAGVMLKYVLAM
;
A
#
# COMPACT_ATOMS: atom_id res chain seq x y z
N VAL A 1 12.95 -9.58 9.03
CA VAL A 1 12.57 -8.16 9.04
C VAL A 1 12.05 -7.76 10.42
N ALA A 2 11.02 -8.43 10.97
CA ALA A 2 10.45 -8.11 12.28
C ALA A 2 11.47 -8.13 13.44
N LEU A 3 12.48 -9.00 13.38
CA LEU A 3 13.56 -9.06 14.38
C LEU A 3 14.52 -7.85 14.29
N LEU A 4 14.64 -7.25 13.11
CA LEU A 4 15.49 -6.07 12.88
C LEU A 4 14.73 -4.76 13.14
N LEU A 5 13.42 -4.78 12.93
CA LEU A 5 12.52 -3.64 13.06
C LEU A 5 11.26 -4.07 13.83
N PRO A 6 11.31 -4.03 15.18
CA PRO A 6 10.21 -4.49 16.02
C PRO A 6 8.90 -3.75 15.77
N ASP A 7 8.97 -2.47 15.40
CA ASP A 7 7.79 -1.63 15.14
C ASP A 7 7.00 -2.06 13.89
N ALA A 8 7.64 -2.79 12.97
CA ALA A 8 6.96 -3.39 11.82
C ALA A 8 6.33 -4.76 12.13
N ALA A 9 6.63 -5.36 13.29
CA ALA A 9 6.18 -6.71 13.64
C ALA A 9 4.66 -6.87 13.68
N PRO A 10 3.85 -5.93 14.23
CA PRO A 10 2.40 -6.06 14.26
C PRO A 10 1.79 -6.17 12.86
N LEU A 11 2.25 -5.33 11.91
CA LEU A 11 1.72 -5.32 10.56
C LEU A 11 2.10 -6.60 9.78
N LEU A 12 3.37 -7.01 9.90
CA LEU A 12 3.85 -8.27 9.32
C LEU A 12 3.16 -9.48 9.93
N GLY A 13 2.91 -9.46 11.25
CA GLY A 13 2.17 -10.49 11.96
C GLY A 13 0.73 -10.63 11.45
N MET A 14 0.02 -9.52 11.26
CA MET A 14 -1.34 -9.51 10.72
C MET A 14 -1.38 -9.97 9.27
N PHE A 15 -0.39 -9.61 8.46
CA PHE A 15 -0.26 -10.12 7.10
C PHE A 15 -0.07 -11.64 7.07
N CYS A 16 0.86 -12.16 7.89
CA CYS A 16 1.09 -13.61 8.01
C CYS A 16 -0.14 -14.33 8.54
N PHE A 17 -0.85 -13.75 9.51
CA PHE A 17 -2.08 -14.30 10.06
C PHE A 17 -3.19 -14.38 9.01
N GLY A 18 -3.40 -13.34 8.22
CA GLY A 18 -4.37 -13.33 7.13
C GLY A 18 -4.05 -14.38 6.06
N ASN A 19 -2.77 -14.52 5.70
CA ASN A 19 -2.32 -15.55 4.79
C ASN A 19 -2.52 -16.97 5.35
N LEU A 20 -2.23 -17.17 6.63
CA LEU A 20 -2.45 -18.44 7.31
C LEU A 20 -3.93 -18.85 7.32
N MET A 21 -4.84 -17.90 7.59
CA MET A 21 -6.28 -18.15 7.54
C MET A 21 -6.73 -18.61 6.15
N ARG A 22 -6.19 -17.99 5.11
CA ARG A 22 -6.55 -18.31 3.72
C ARG A 22 -5.98 -19.66 3.28
N GLU A 23 -4.70 -19.91 3.55
CA GLU A 23 -4.00 -21.10 3.07
C GLU A 23 -4.31 -22.36 3.91
N SER A 24 -4.76 -22.22 5.16
CA SER A 24 -5.08 -23.36 6.03
C SER A 24 -6.29 -24.18 5.53
N GLY A 25 -7.21 -23.57 4.79
CA GLY A 25 -8.43 -24.24 4.31
C GLY A 25 -9.42 -24.68 5.39
N VAL A 26 -9.08 -24.50 6.67
CA VAL A 26 -9.90 -24.97 7.81
C VAL A 26 -10.88 -23.92 8.31
N VAL A 27 -10.55 -22.64 8.09
CA VAL A 27 -11.31 -21.47 8.60
C VAL A 27 -11.87 -20.61 7.47
N GLU A 28 -12.33 -21.22 6.40
CA GLU A 28 -12.83 -20.50 5.21
C GLU A 28 -13.91 -19.47 5.54
N ARG A 29 -14.89 -19.85 6.37
CA ARG A 29 -15.96 -18.94 6.80
C ARG A 29 -15.43 -17.73 7.57
N LEU A 30 -14.40 -17.92 8.41
CA LEU A 30 -13.80 -16.84 9.16
C LEU A 30 -12.98 -15.93 8.24
N SER A 31 -12.24 -16.50 7.32
CA SER A 31 -11.49 -15.78 6.28
C SER A 31 -12.43 -14.92 5.42
N ASP A 32 -13.57 -15.44 5.00
CA ASP A 32 -14.58 -14.71 4.26
C ASP A 32 -15.18 -13.55 5.07
N THR A 33 -15.50 -13.79 6.35
CA THR A 33 -16.00 -12.75 7.25
C THR A 33 -14.99 -11.60 7.43
N VAL A 34 -13.72 -11.92 7.57
CA VAL A 34 -12.65 -10.91 7.71
C VAL A 34 -12.49 -10.09 6.42
N GLN A 35 -12.52 -10.75 5.27
CA GLN A 35 -12.33 -10.10 3.97
C GLN A 35 -13.51 -9.23 3.54
N ASN A 36 -14.72 -9.51 3.99
CA ASN A 36 -15.93 -8.81 3.57
C ASN A 36 -16.54 -7.97 4.69
N ALA A 37 -16.97 -8.59 5.78
CA ALA A 37 -17.70 -7.89 6.84
C ALA A 37 -16.78 -7.04 7.73
N LEU A 38 -15.69 -7.64 8.22
CA LEU A 38 -14.79 -6.94 9.15
C LEU A 38 -14.08 -5.77 8.49
N ILE A 39 -13.61 -5.93 7.26
CA ILE A 39 -12.93 -4.84 6.55
C ILE A 39 -13.86 -3.63 6.34
N ASN A 40 -15.13 -3.87 6.05
CA ASN A 40 -16.12 -2.79 5.91
C ASN A 40 -16.35 -2.07 7.23
N ILE A 41 -16.50 -2.80 8.33
CA ILE A 41 -16.67 -2.23 9.68
C ILE A 41 -15.45 -1.39 10.05
N VAL A 42 -14.25 -1.95 9.89
CA VAL A 42 -12.99 -1.24 10.19
C VAL A 42 -12.83 0.00 9.31
N THR A 43 -13.21 -0.07 8.05
CA THR A 43 -13.16 1.09 7.13
C THR A 43 -14.10 2.21 7.58
N ILE A 44 -15.30 1.88 8.07
CA ILE A 44 -16.24 2.86 8.63
C ILE A 44 -15.62 3.55 9.86
N PHE A 45 -15.09 2.78 10.81
CA PHE A 45 -14.44 3.35 11.99
C PHE A 45 -13.20 4.17 11.64
N LEU A 46 -12.41 3.73 10.67
CA LEU A 46 -11.27 4.50 10.17
C LEU A 46 -11.73 5.83 9.57
N GLY A 47 -12.76 5.80 8.72
CA GLY A 47 -13.35 7.01 8.14
C GLY A 47 -13.87 7.98 9.19
N LEU A 48 -14.57 7.48 10.20
CA LEU A 48 -15.05 8.31 11.34
C LEU A 48 -13.87 8.90 12.15
N SER A 49 -12.85 8.09 12.42
CA SER A 49 -11.66 8.52 13.15
C SER A 49 -10.86 9.60 12.41
N VAL A 50 -10.70 9.43 11.11
CA VAL A 50 -10.02 10.41 10.25
C VAL A 50 -10.90 11.66 10.11
N GLY A 51 -12.20 11.49 9.86
CA GLY A 51 -13.15 12.59 9.74
C GLY A 51 -13.22 13.47 11.00
N ALA A 52 -13.17 12.85 12.18
CA ALA A 52 -13.15 13.58 13.45
C ALA A 52 -11.91 14.48 13.64
N LYS A 53 -10.81 14.20 12.91
CA LYS A 53 -9.59 15.03 12.93
C LYS A 53 -9.61 16.16 11.89
N LEU A 54 -10.54 16.11 10.94
CA LEU A 54 -10.70 17.13 9.88
C LEU A 54 -11.50 18.34 10.38
N VAL A 55 -11.03 18.96 11.47
CA VAL A 55 -11.60 20.21 11.95
C VAL A 55 -10.98 21.37 11.17
N ALA A 56 -11.81 22.30 10.68
CA ALA A 56 -11.39 23.38 9.79
C ALA A 56 -10.21 24.20 10.35
N ASP A 57 -10.23 24.52 11.64
CA ASP A 57 -9.17 25.30 12.29
C ASP A 57 -7.80 24.62 12.33
N LYS A 58 -7.78 23.28 12.26
CA LYS A 58 -6.54 22.50 12.24
C LYS A 58 -6.14 22.08 10.82
N PHE A 59 -7.13 21.84 9.97
CA PHE A 59 -6.89 21.35 8.61
C PHE A 59 -6.43 22.47 7.66
N LEU A 60 -6.98 23.68 7.82
CA LEU A 60 -6.63 24.84 6.98
C LEU A 60 -5.36 25.58 7.41
N GLN A 61 -4.61 25.02 8.35
CA GLN A 61 -3.31 25.59 8.71
C GLN A 61 -2.30 25.46 7.56
N PRO A 62 -1.43 26.44 7.33
CA PRO A 62 -0.40 26.39 6.28
C PRO A 62 0.49 25.15 6.38
N GLN A 63 0.76 24.68 7.60
CA GLN A 63 1.52 23.47 7.86
C GLN A 63 0.84 22.21 7.29
N THR A 64 -0.47 22.06 7.54
CA THR A 64 -1.25 20.90 7.06
C THR A 64 -1.38 20.93 5.54
N LEU A 65 -1.62 22.10 4.96
CA LEU A 65 -1.64 22.28 3.51
C LEU A 65 -0.28 21.96 2.88
N GLY A 66 0.81 22.38 3.51
CA GLY A 66 2.15 22.03 3.08
C GLY A 66 2.41 20.53 3.09
N ILE A 67 1.96 19.81 4.12
CA ILE A 67 2.05 18.33 4.22
C ILE A 67 1.23 17.67 3.11
N LEU A 68 0.04 18.18 2.79
CA LEU A 68 -0.78 17.67 1.70
C LEU A 68 -0.10 17.80 0.34
N VAL A 69 0.45 18.99 0.05
CA VAL A 69 1.19 19.22 -1.19
C VAL A 69 2.42 18.32 -1.28
N LEU A 70 3.16 18.20 -0.18
CA LEU A 70 4.33 17.32 -0.10
C LEU A 70 3.92 15.85 -0.31
N GLY A 71 2.77 15.43 0.24
CA GLY A 71 2.21 14.10 0.05
C GLY A 71 1.89 13.82 -1.43
N VAL A 72 1.25 14.76 -2.12
CA VAL A 72 0.96 14.63 -3.56
C VAL A 72 2.26 14.49 -4.36
N ILE A 73 3.26 15.33 -4.08
CA ILE A 73 4.58 15.25 -4.74
C ILE A 73 5.22 13.89 -4.47
N ALA A 74 5.18 13.42 -3.23
CA ALA A 74 5.74 12.11 -2.85
C ALA A 74 5.06 10.95 -3.60
N PHE A 75 3.73 10.99 -3.76
CA PHE A 75 3.01 10.00 -4.55
C PHE A 75 3.38 10.05 -6.04
N CYS A 76 3.52 11.24 -6.61
CA CYS A 76 3.96 11.40 -8.00
C CYS A 76 5.36 10.82 -8.22
N VAL A 77 6.30 11.15 -7.33
CA VAL A 77 7.67 10.62 -7.38
C VAL A 77 7.70 9.12 -7.19
N GLY A 78 6.92 8.59 -6.23
CA GLY A 78 6.82 7.15 -5.99
C GLY A 78 6.28 6.39 -7.21
N THR A 79 5.22 6.90 -7.82
CA THR A 79 4.64 6.31 -9.04
C THR A 79 5.63 6.34 -10.21
N ALA A 80 6.30 7.46 -10.43
CA ALA A 80 7.32 7.60 -11.47
C ALA A 80 8.50 6.65 -11.23
N ALA A 81 8.99 6.57 -9.99
CA ALA A 81 10.08 5.68 -9.60
C ALA A 81 9.70 4.20 -9.82
N GLY A 82 8.48 3.79 -9.49
CA GLY A 82 7.97 2.43 -9.72
C GLY A 82 7.97 2.07 -11.21
N VAL A 83 7.48 2.96 -12.07
CA VAL A 83 7.49 2.75 -13.53
C VAL A 83 8.93 2.69 -14.08
N LEU A 84 9.81 3.57 -13.60
CA LEU A 84 11.21 3.58 -14.01
C LEU A 84 11.94 2.30 -13.56
N MET A 85 11.67 1.82 -12.35
CA MET A 85 12.21 0.56 -11.85
C MET A 85 11.76 -0.62 -12.72
N ALA A 86 10.47 -0.69 -13.07
CA ALA A 86 9.96 -1.72 -13.96
C ALA A 86 10.59 -1.65 -15.37
N LYS A 87 10.83 -0.44 -15.91
CA LYS A 87 11.58 -0.25 -17.15
C LYS A 87 13.03 -0.73 -17.02
N LEU A 88 13.69 -0.40 -15.90
CA LEU A 88 15.07 -0.84 -15.65
C LEU A 88 15.15 -2.37 -15.57
N MET A 89 14.21 -3.01 -14.88
CA MET A 89 14.12 -4.47 -14.85
C MET A 89 13.99 -5.08 -16.25
N ASN A 90 13.25 -4.43 -17.16
CA ASN A 90 13.11 -4.88 -18.55
C ASN A 90 14.42 -4.82 -19.36
N VAL A 91 15.40 -4.03 -18.95
CA VAL A 91 16.72 -3.99 -19.59
C VAL A 91 17.51 -5.27 -19.28
N PHE A 92 17.38 -5.77 -18.04
CA PHE A 92 18.12 -6.95 -17.57
C PHE A 92 17.33 -8.26 -17.72
N SER A 93 16.00 -8.20 -17.91
CA SER A 93 15.15 -9.38 -18.00
C SER A 93 14.97 -9.86 -19.44
N ARG A 94 15.02 -11.19 -19.62
CA ARG A 94 14.68 -11.83 -20.91
C ARG A 94 13.17 -11.79 -21.20
N HIS A 95 12.34 -11.79 -20.16
CA HIS A 95 10.89 -11.66 -20.27
C HIS A 95 10.48 -10.22 -19.93
N LYS A 96 9.99 -9.51 -20.93
CA LYS A 96 9.55 -8.13 -20.76
C LYS A 96 8.22 -8.09 -20.02
N ILE A 97 8.14 -7.26 -18.99
CA ILE A 97 6.92 -6.97 -18.23
C ILE A 97 6.41 -5.58 -18.61
N ASN A 98 5.10 -5.38 -18.48
CA ASN A 98 4.54 -4.04 -18.70
C ASN A 98 4.99 -3.08 -17.61
N PRO A 99 5.66 -1.96 -17.93
CA PRO A 99 6.15 -1.01 -16.91
C PRO A 99 5.05 -0.40 -16.02
N LEU A 100 3.80 -0.38 -16.47
CA LEU A 100 2.66 0.10 -15.68
C LEU A 100 2.43 -0.74 -14.41
N ILE A 101 2.91 -1.97 -14.34
CA ILE A 101 2.84 -2.80 -13.15
C ILE A 101 3.54 -2.13 -11.96
N GLY A 102 4.62 -1.39 -12.21
CA GLY A 102 5.34 -0.63 -11.19
C GLY A 102 4.60 0.60 -10.64
N SER A 103 3.52 1.04 -11.31
CA SER A 103 2.72 2.19 -10.86
C SER A 103 1.65 1.83 -9.82
N ALA A 104 1.60 0.59 -9.36
CA ALA A 104 0.67 0.09 -8.34
C ALA A 104 -0.80 0.43 -8.65
N GLY A 105 -1.46 1.26 -7.82
CA GLY A 105 -2.89 1.54 -7.94
C GLY A 105 -3.36 2.18 -9.27
N VAL A 106 -2.46 2.80 -10.03
CA VAL A 106 -2.78 3.42 -11.33
C VAL A 106 -2.79 2.39 -12.46
N SER A 107 -2.06 1.29 -12.31
CA SER A 107 -1.86 0.28 -13.35
C SER A 107 -3.16 -0.32 -13.89
N ASN A 108 -4.15 -0.54 -13.02
CA ASN A 108 -5.44 -1.12 -13.41
C ASN A 108 -6.24 -0.16 -14.29
N LYS A 109 -6.41 1.10 -13.85
CA LYS A 109 -7.21 2.09 -14.58
C LYS A 109 -6.60 2.41 -15.94
N VAL A 110 -5.34 2.78 -15.96
CA VAL A 110 -4.63 3.15 -17.20
C VAL A 110 -4.45 1.94 -18.12
N GLY A 111 -4.23 0.75 -17.58
CA GLY A 111 -4.13 -0.48 -18.37
C GLY A 111 -5.42 -0.80 -19.11
N LEU A 112 -6.57 -0.72 -18.44
CA LEU A 112 -7.89 -0.98 -19.03
C LEU A 112 -8.31 0.13 -20.01
N GLU A 113 -7.91 1.37 -19.80
CA GLU A 113 -8.16 2.48 -20.72
C GLU A 113 -7.35 2.34 -22.02
N ALA A 114 -6.13 1.78 -21.92
CA ALA A 114 -5.27 1.57 -23.08
C ALA A 114 -5.64 0.29 -23.87
N ASP A 115 -6.03 -0.76 -23.19
CA ASP A 115 -6.42 -2.05 -23.77
C ASP A 115 -7.38 -2.77 -22.81
N GLY A 116 -8.64 -2.86 -23.20
CA GLY A 116 -9.71 -3.45 -22.40
C GLY A 116 -9.57 -4.96 -22.12
N GLN A 117 -8.64 -5.65 -22.80
CA GLN A 117 -8.32 -7.05 -22.57
C GLN A 117 -7.08 -7.27 -21.69
N ASN A 118 -6.38 -6.20 -21.32
CA ASN A 118 -5.13 -6.28 -20.59
C ASN A 118 -5.36 -6.21 -19.07
N PHE A 119 -5.55 -7.35 -18.45
CA PHE A 119 -5.75 -7.48 -17.00
C PHE A 119 -4.44 -7.33 -16.22
N LEU A 120 -3.88 -6.13 -16.19
CA LEU A 120 -2.66 -5.82 -15.46
C LEU A 120 -2.80 -5.97 -13.95
N LEU A 121 -4.03 -5.96 -13.41
CA LEU A 121 -4.31 -6.05 -11.98
C LEU A 121 -3.70 -7.30 -11.35
N MET A 122 -3.85 -8.45 -12.00
CA MET A 122 -3.29 -9.73 -11.51
C MET A 122 -1.78 -9.67 -11.34
N HIS A 123 -1.10 -9.05 -12.30
CA HIS A 123 0.36 -8.88 -12.27
C HIS A 123 0.82 -7.78 -11.31
N ALA A 124 -0.02 -6.76 -11.09
CA ALA A 124 0.26 -5.65 -10.17
C ALA A 124 0.05 -6.03 -8.69
N MET A 125 -0.64 -7.12 -8.39
CA MET A 125 -0.88 -7.55 -6.99
C MET A 125 0.42 -7.79 -6.22
N GLY A 126 1.42 -8.43 -6.83
CA GLY A 126 2.73 -8.65 -6.21
C GLY A 126 3.41 -7.34 -5.76
N PRO A 127 3.66 -6.40 -6.69
CA PRO A 127 4.20 -5.09 -6.36
C PRO A 127 3.36 -4.30 -5.34
N ASN A 128 2.02 -4.40 -5.40
CA ASN A 128 1.14 -3.76 -4.42
C ASN A 128 1.36 -4.29 -2.99
N VAL A 129 1.40 -5.61 -2.83
CA VAL A 129 1.68 -6.25 -1.52
C VAL A 129 3.08 -5.89 -1.03
N ALA A 130 4.08 -5.93 -1.92
CA ALA A 130 5.44 -5.52 -1.58
C ALA A 130 5.51 -4.05 -1.16
N GLY A 131 4.74 -3.17 -1.78
CA GLY A 131 4.62 -1.76 -1.43
C GLY A 131 4.03 -1.55 -0.04
N VAL A 132 3.00 -2.31 0.34
CA VAL A 132 2.41 -2.27 1.70
C VAL A 132 3.43 -2.71 2.74
N ILE A 133 4.14 -3.79 2.51
CA ILE A 133 5.21 -4.27 3.41
C ILE A 133 6.33 -3.22 3.51
N GLY A 134 6.76 -2.65 2.38
CA GLY A 134 7.78 -1.62 2.32
C GLY A 134 7.40 -0.34 3.07
N SER A 135 6.15 0.10 2.94
CA SER A 135 5.65 1.28 3.67
C SER A 135 5.57 1.05 5.18
N ALA A 136 5.22 -0.17 5.61
CA ALA A 136 5.22 -0.53 7.02
C ALA A 136 6.64 -0.51 7.61
N ILE A 137 7.61 -1.06 6.88
CA ILE A 137 9.02 -1.04 7.28
C ILE A 137 9.52 0.41 7.35
N ALA A 138 9.23 1.22 6.34
CA ALA A 138 9.61 2.63 6.30
C ALA A 138 9.01 3.42 7.47
N ALA A 139 7.73 3.21 7.77
CA ALA A 139 7.06 3.84 8.91
C ALA A 139 7.71 3.45 10.25
N GLY A 140 8.03 2.17 10.46
CA GLY A 140 8.73 1.69 11.65
C GLY A 140 10.12 2.31 11.81
N VAL A 141 10.90 2.39 10.71
CA VAL A 141 12.22 3.05 10.72
C VAL A 141 12.10 4.54 11.05
N MET A 142 11.17 5.25 10.39
CA MET A 142 10.95 6.68 10.60
C MET A 142 10.52 6.96 12.05
N LEU A 143 9.61 6.16 12.60
CA LEU A 143 9.15 6.30 13.97
C LEU A 143 10.32 6.16 14.96
N LYS A 144 11.18 5.17 14.75
CA LYS A 144 12.37 4.97 15.58
C LYS A 144 13.32 6.17 15.55
N TYR A 145 13.55 6.75 14.37
CA TYR A 145 14.43 7.93 14.25
C TYR A 145 13.80 9.18 14.88
N VAL A 146 12.49 9.41 14.69
CA VAL A 146 11.79 10.56 15.26
C VAL A 146 11.71 10.48 16.79
N LEU A 147 11.50 9.28 17.35
CA LEU A 147 11.48 9.08 18.80
C LEU A 147 12.89 9.12 19.44
N ALA A 148 13.93 8.94 18.65
CA ALA A 148 15.34 9.04 19.12
C ALA A 148 15.91 10.46 19.04
N MET A 149 15.21 11.39 18.40
CA MET A 149 15.51 12.83 18.36
C MET A 149 14.87 13.57 19.53
#